data_3fe9edcc23cdaa6574553070e227c0f9
#
_entry.id   3fe9edcc23cdaa6574553070e227c0f9
#
_cell.length_a   1.000
_cell.length_b   1.000
_cell.length_c   1.000
_cell.angle_alpha   90.00
_cell.angle_beta   90.00
_cell.angle_gamma   90.00
#
_symmetry.space_group_name_H-M   'P 1'
#
loop_
_entity.id
_entity.type
_entity.pdbx_description
1 polymer ?
#
loop_
_entity_poly.entity_id
_entity_poly.type
_entity_poly.pdbx_seq_one_letter_code
_entity_poly.pdbx_strand_id
1 'polypeptide(L)'
;MVKFVSTIFGILMIVTSAHAAENKLGKQAQDFIGSLSSQVTTLNQDRSIDTNTRRQKFIQLVETGFDLPWIAKFVVGRPWRTATTNQKKEYLELFKNLVELTYSKRFIEYAQQKILVSGYKLGKRKFIFVESKLTDPNKPKGDINVVWRLVPKGNSFKIVDVVIAGISMAITQRNEYSAVIKRNNGRFDALLEAMRNQITKLRNNS
;
A
#
# COMPACT_ATOMS: atom_id res chain seq x y z
N MET A 1 -22.63 -55.49 20.12
CA MET A 1 -22.96 -54.31 19.27
C MET A 1 -23.03 -53.08 20.15
N VAL A 2 -22.02 -52.25 20.17
CA VAL A 2 -22.00 -50.82 20.51
C VAL A 2 -20.53 -50.36 20.53
N LYS A 3 -20.00 -49.80 19.44
CA LYS A 3 -18.78 -48.97 19.38
C LYS A 3 -18.68 -48.33 18.00
N PHE A 4 -19.48 -47.29 17.71
CA PHE A 4 -19.28 -46.46 16.51
C PHE A 4 -20.06 -45.12 16.62
N VAL A 5 -19.81 -44.33 17.66
CA VAL A 5 -20.42 -42.98 17.74
C VAL A 5 -19.41 -41.87 18.14
N SER A 6 -18.15 -42.21 18.49
CA SER A 6 -17.25 -41.22 19.14
C SER A 6 -16.33 -40.41 18.19
N THR A 7 -16.32 -40.67 16.88
CA THR A 7 -15.31 -40.08 15.97
C THR A 7 -15.80 -38.90 15.14
N ILE A 8 -17.09 -38.60 15.11
CA ILE A 8 -17.66 -37.53 14.24
C ILE A 8 -17.69 -36.15 14.93
N PHE A 9 -17.62 -36.11 16.28
CA PHE A 9 -17.72 -34.83 17.00
C PHE A 9 -16.43 -33.99 17.05
N GLY A 10 -15.26 -34.60 16.77
CA GLY A 10 -13.98 -33.90 16.78
C GLY A 10 -13.66 -33.03 15.55
N ILE A 11 -14.24 -33.35 14.39
CA ILE A 11 -13.92 -32.66 13.12
C ILE A 11 -14.71 -31.34 12.98
N LEU A 12 -15.89 -31.22 13.57
CA LEU A 12 -16.73 -30.04 13.47
C LEU A 12 -16.20 -28.82 14.25
N MET A 13 -15.45 -29.05 15.36
CA MET A 13 -14.86 -27.95 16.15
C MET A 13 -13.64 -27.28 15.52
N ILE A 14 -12.91 -27.96 14.65
CA ILE A 14 -11.69 -27.40 14.03
C ILE A 14 -12.06 -26.38 12.92
N VAL A 15 -13.14 -26.62 12.20
CA VAL A 15 -13.58 -25.74 11.08
C VAL A 15 -14.13 -24.40 11.60
N THR A 16 -14.84 -24.40 12.73
CA THR A 16 -15.40 -23.16 13.31
C THR A 16 -14.33 -22.24 13.86
N SER A 17 -13.25 -22.78 14.41
CA SER A 17 -12.13 -21.99 14.95
C SER A 17 -11.30 -21.30 13.84
N ALA A 18 -11.12 -21.96 12.69
CA ALA A 18 -10.40 -21.39 11.57
C ALA A 18 -11.16 -20.18 10.94
N HIS A 19 -12.46 -20.32 10.75
CA HIS A 19 -13.30 -19.22 10.23
C HIS A 19 -13.36 -18.02 11.18
N ALA A 20 -13.42 -18.27 12.49
CA ALA A 20 -13.40 -17.21 13.48
C ALA A 20 -12.06 -16.44 13.48
N ALA A 21 -10.94 -17.14 13.33
CA ALA A 21 -9.61 -16.53 13.24
C ALA A 21 -9.43 -15.71 11.94
N GLU A 22 -9.91 -16.22 10.82
CA GLU A 22 -9.90 -15.51 9.53
C GLU A 22 -10.76 -14.24 9.57
N ASN A 23 -11.96 -14.32 10.12
CA ASN A 23 -12.84 -13.17 10.29
C ASN A 23 -12.21 -12.11 11.21
N LYS A 24 -11.58 -12.52 12.30
CA LYS A 24 -10.86 -11.63 13.20
C LYS A 24 -9.71 -10.90 12.47
N LEU A 25 -8.92 -11.63 11.69
CA LEU A 25 -7.79 -11.07 10.93
C LEU A 25 -8.27 -10.04 9.90
N GLY A 26 -9.33 -10.36 9.16
CA GLY A 26 -9.91 -9.44 8.17
C GLY A 26 -10.46 -8.17 8.80
N LYS A 27 -11.17 -8.32 9.94
CA LYS A 27 -11.68 -7.16 10.70
C LYS A 27 -10.55 -6.27 11.21
N GLN A 28 -9.49 -6.85 11.74
CA GLN A 28 -8.30 -6.11 12.18
C GLN A 28 -7.63 -5.34 11.03
N ALA A 29 -7.54 -5.93 9.83
CA ALA A 29 -7.02 -5.25 8.66
C ALA A 29 -7.93 -4.09 8.21
N GLN A 30 -9.25 -4.26 8.28
CA GLN A 30 -10.22 -3.22 8.03
C GLN A 30 -10.06 -2.05 9.02
N ASP A 31 -9.94 -2.35 10.32
CA ASP A 31 -9.74 -1.36 11.37
C ASP A 31 -8.40 -0.62 11.21
N PHE A 32 -7.35 -1.32 10.74
CA PHE A 32 -6.05 -0.71 10.43
C PHE A 32 -6.18 0.35 9.32
N ILE A 33 -6.87 0.07 8.21
CA ILE A 33 -7.11 1.06 7.15
C ILE A 33 -8.00 2.20 7.65
N GLY A 34 -9.04 1.89 8.45
CA GLY A 34 -9.89 2.91 9.08
C GLY A 34 -9.10 3.85 9.98
N SER A 35 -8.19 3.32 10.79
CA SER A 35 -7.29 4.11 11.64
C SER A 35 -6.35 5.00 10.84
N LEU A 36 -5.71 4.48 9.78
CA LEU A 36 -4.87 5.29 8.89
C LEU A 36 -5.67 6.41 8.22
N SER A 37 -6.88 6.10 7.73
CA SER A 37 -7.78 7.10 7.14
C SER A 37 -8.13 8.21 8.13
N SER A 38 -8.45 7.84 9.37
CA SER A 38 -8.76 8.82 10.43
C SER A 38 -7.57 9.70 10.75
N GLN A 39 -6.36 9.13 10.86
CA GLN A 39 -5.13 9.89 11.09
C GLN A 39 -4.85 10.88 9.95
N VAL A 40 -5.03 10.46 8.70
CA VAL A 40 -4.91 11.33 7.51
C VAL A 40 -5.92 12.48 7.57
N THR A 41 -7.18 12.19 7.93
CA THR A 41 -8.23 13.20 8.04
C THR A 41 -7.91 14.20 9.15
N THR A 42 -7.54 13.74 10.34
CA THR A 42 -7.15 14.59 11.47
C THR A 42 -5.96 15.50 11.11
N LEU A 43 -4.95 14.91 10.44
CA LEU A 43 -3.77 15.65 10.01
C LEU A 43 -4.13 16.77 9.00
N ASN A 44 -5.08 16.52 8.10
CA ASN A 44 -5.55 17.52 7.14
C ASN A 44 -6.35 18.65 7.80
N GLN A 45 -7.09 18.35 8.86
CA GLN A 45 -7.92 19.31 9.57
C GLN A 45 -7.16 20.12 10.62
N ASP A 46 -5.98 19.67 11.02
CA ASP A 46 -5.16 20.38 12.02
C ASP A 46 -4.59 21.68 11.44
N ARG A 47 -5.19 22.79 11.86
CA ARG A 47 -4.77 24.15 11.47
C ARG A 47 -3.65 24.72 12.33
N SER A 48 -3.27 24.02 13.41
CA SER A 48 -2.21 24.46 14.33
C SER A 48 -0.80 24.22 13.81
N ILE A 49 -0.65 23.37 12.79
CA ILE A 49 0.64 22.99 12.19
C ILE A 49 0.81 23.60 10.80
N ASP A 50 2.06 23.96 10.49
CA ASP A 50 2.43 24.46 9.16
C ASP A 50 2.44 23.34 8.11
N THR A 51 2.52 23.74 6.84
CA THR A 51 2.49 22.82 5.69
C THR A 51 3.66 21.82 5.69
N ASN A 52 4.85 22.23 6.14
CA ASN A 52 6.03 21.36 6.20
C ASN A 52 5.86 20.26 7.26
N THR A 53 5.44 20.66 8.46
CA THR A 53 5.15 19.73 9.56
C THR A 53 4.05 18.75 9.15
N ARG A 54 3.00 19.21 8.47
CA ARG A 54 1.94 18.36 7.94
C ARG A 54 2.46 17.35 6.93
N ARG A 55 3.32 17.77 6.01
CA ARG A 55 4.00 16.91 5.03
C ARG A 55 4.83 15.83 5.73
N GLN A 56 5.65 16.20 6.71
CA GLN A 56 6.48 15.25 7.45
C GLN A 56 5.65 14.19 8.19
N LYS A 57 4.59 14.60 8.88
CA LYS A 57 3.67 13.67 9.55
C LYS A 57 2.98 12.72 8.57
N PHE A 58 2.58 13.21 7.39
CA PHE A 58 2.03 12.35 6.34
C PHE A 58 3.06 11.33 5.84
N ILE A 59 4.31 11.72 5.61
CA ILE A 59 5.39 10.81 5.22
C ILE A 59 5.57 9.71 6.28
N GLN A 60 5.55 10.06 7.57
CA GLN A 60 5.61 9.08 8.66
C GLN A 60 4.44 8.08 8.62
N LEU A 61 3.21 8.54 8.30
CA LEU A 61 2.06 7.65 8.12
C LEU A 61 2.27 6.69 6.94
N VAL A 62 2.84 7.16 5.83
CA VAL A 62 3.18 6.32 4.69
C VAL A 62 4.23 5.29 5.07
N GLU A 63 5.32 5.66 5.72
CA GLU A 63 6.38 4.75 6.14
C GLU A 63 5.90 3.70 7.15
N THR A 64 5.02 4.09 8.06
CA THR A 64 4.46 3.18 9.05
C THR A 64 3.36 2.29 8.48
N GLY A 65 2.58 2.78 7.52
CA GLY A 65 1.48 2.05 6.91
C GLY A 65 1.89 1.11 5.78
N PHE A 66 2.91 1.46 4.99
CA PHE A 66 3.33 0.71 3.80
C PHE A 66 4.62 -0.08 4.03
N ASP A 67 4.77 -1.21 3.34
CA ASP A 67 6.06 -1.92 3.22
C ASP A 67 6.79 -1.41 1.97
N LEU A 68 7.32 -0.18 2.05
CA LEU A 68 8.01 0.46 0.92
C LEU A 68 9.18 -0.39 0.37
N PRO A 69 10.03 -1.03 1.20
CA PRO A 69 11.08 -1.90 0.70
C PRO A 69 10.54 -3.13 -0.07
N TRP A 70 9.45 -3.72 0.37
CA TRP A 70 8.82 -4.83 -0.34
C TRP A 70 8.22 -4.36 -1.66
N ILE A 71 7.48 -3.25 -1.66
CA ILE A 71 6.89 -2.65 -2.87
C ILE A 71 7.98 -2.31 -3.88
N ALA A 72 9.07 -1.67 -3.46
CA ALA A 72 10.20 -1.34 -4.33
C ALA A 72 10.78 -2.58 -5.03
N LYS A 73 11.04 -3.67 -4.27
CA LYS A 73 11.53 -4.93 -4.83
C LYS A 73 10.53 -5.57 -5.79
N PHE A 74 9.25 -5.53 -5.47
CA PHE A 74 8.19 -6.04 -6.34
C PHE A 74 8.13 -5.26 -7.66
N VAL A 75 8.20 -3.94 -7.59
CA VAL A 75 8.10 -3.01 -8.72
C VAL A 75 9.26 -3.17 -9.69
N VAL A 76 10.50 -3.22 -9.22
CA VAL A 76 11.65 -3.42 -10.11
C VAL A 76 11.72 -4.85 -10.67
N GLY A 77 11.23 -5.84 -9.93
CA GLY A 77 11.08 -7.23 -10.37
C GLY A 77 12.39 -7.97 -10.62
N ARG A 78 12.48 -8.65 -11.77
CA ARG A 78 13.66 -9.52 -12.11
C ARG A 78 15.01 -8.80 -12.06
N PRO A 79 15.15 -7.56 -12.55
CA PRO A 79 16.42 -6.81 -12.50
C PRO A 79 17.01 -6.65 -11.10
N TRP A 80 16.16 -6.71 -10.03
CA TRP A 80 16.65 -6.72 -8.66
C TRP A 80 17.70 -7.81 -8.38
N ARG A 81 17.60 -8.98 -9.03
CA ARG A 81 18.49 -10.13 -8.76
C ARG A 81 19.90 -9.87 -9.25
N THR A 82 20.06 -9.17 -10.37
CA THR A 82 21.34 -8.90 -11.03
C THR A 82 21.95 -7.56 -10.65
N ALA A 83 21.18 -6.66 -10.03
CA ALA A 83 21.68 -5.38 -9.55
C ALA A 83 22.74 -5.55 -8.47
N THR A 84 23.77 -4.70 -8.51
CA THR A 84 24.84 -4.64 -7.49
C THR A 84 24.29 -4.15 -6.14
N THR A 85 25.07 -4.33 -5.08
CA THR A 85 24.70 -3.83 -3.75
C THR A 85 24.51 -2.31 -3.72
N ASN A 86 25.37 -1.57 -4.43
CA ASN A 86 25.27 -0.10 -4.51
C ASN A 86 24.02 0.33 -5.28
N GLN A 87 23.74 -0.32 -6.44
CA GLN A 87 22.52 -0.04 -7.20
C GLN A 87 21.25 -0.34 -6.39
N LYS A 88 21.23 -1.43 -5.62
CA LYS A 88 20.10 -1.79 -4.74
C LYS A 88 19.88 -0.75 -3.66
N LYS A 89 20.96 -0.27 -3.02
CA LYS A 89 20.88 0.77 -1.99
C LYS A 89 20.33 2.06 -2.57
N GLU A 90 20.94 2.55 -3.64
CA GLU A 90 20.51 3.78 -4.31
C GLU A 90 19.06 3.69 -4.81
N TYR A 91 18.68 2.57 -5.41
CA TYR A 91 17.31 2.35 -5.88
C TYR A 91 16.28 2.47 -4.76
N LEU A 92 16.53 1.87 -3.59
CA LEU A 92 15.61 1.94 -2.45
C LEU A 92 15.46 3.38 -1.93
N GLU A 93 16.56 4.14 -1.89
CA GLU A 93 16.57 5.55 -1.49
C GLU A 93 15.79 6.41 -2.49
N LEU A 94 16.04 6.24 -3.79
CA LEU A 94 15.32 6.95 -4.86
C LEU A 94 13.84 6.59 -4.88
N PHE A 95 13.48 5.32 -4.68
CA PHE A 95 12.10 4.87 -4.63
C PHE A 95 11.34 5.53 -3.47
N LYS A 96 11.94 5.53 -2.27
CA LYS A 96 11.39 6.21 -1.10
C LYS A 96 11.16 7.70 -1.39
N ASN A 97 12.18 8.41 -1.89
CA ASN A 97 12.08 9.83 -2.22
C ASN A 97 10.99 10.12 -3.25
N LEU A 98 10.84 9.29 -4.28
CA LEU A 98 9.78 9.45 -5.28
C LEU A 98 8.38 9.29 -4.68
N VAL A 99 8.19 8.28 -3.82
CA VAL A 99 6.93 8.08 -3.10
C VAL A 99 6.61 9.30 -2.24
N GLU A 100 7.57 9.77 -1.45
CA GLU A 100 7.40 10.93 -0.56
C GLU A 100 7.02 12.19 -1.35
N LEU A 101 7.77 12.54 -2.39
CA LEU A 101 7.55 13.74 -3.21
C LEU A 101 6.22 13.68 -3.96
N THR A 102 5.91 12.52 -4.56
CA THR A 102 4.69 12.36 -5.36
C THR A 102 3.42 12.45 -4.50
N TYR A 103 3.42 11.74 -3.37
CA TYR A 103 2.19 11.61 -2.59
C TYR A 103 2.01 12.70 -1.53
N SER A 104 3.08 13.33 -1.03
CA SER A 104 2.95 14.45 -0.10
C SER A 104 2.31 15.68 -0.76
N LYS A 105 2.59 15.94 -2.04
CA LYS A 105 1.92 17.00 -2.80
C LYS A 105 0.43 16.71 -2.97
N ARG A 106 0.10 15.50 -3.44
CA ARG A 106 -1.28 15.05 -3.62
C ARG A 106 -2.06 15.03 -2.31
N PHE A 107 -1.42 14.68 -1.19
CA PHE A 107 -2.03 14.70 0.11
C PHE A 107 -2.58 16.09 0.49
N ILE A 108 -1.85 17.15 0.18
CA ILE A 108 -2.29 18.54 0.42
C ILE A 108 -3.42 18.92 -0.56
N GLU A 109 -3.29 18.56 -1.83
CA GLU A 109 -4.28 18.87 -2.87
C GLU A 109 -5.64 18.19 -2.62
N TYR A 110 -5.64 16.97 -2.05
CA TYR A 110 -6.84 16.16 -1.82
C TYR A 110 -7.31 16.15 -0.35
N ALA A 111 -7.00 17.21 0.40
CA ALA A 111 -7.32 17.33 1.83
C ALA A 111 -8.82 17.22 2.18
N GLN A 112 -9.72 17.46 1.23
CA GLN A 112 -11.18 17.39 1.42
C GLN A 112 -11.73 15.96 1.23
N GLN A 113 -10.97 15.07 0.63
CA GLN A 113 -11.43 13.72 0.32
C GLN A 113 -11.40 12.82 1.56
N LYS A 114 -12.35 11.88 1.62
CA LYS A 114 -12.47 10.91 2.70
C LYS A 114 -12.41 9.48 2.16
N ILE A 115 -11.78 8.61 2.92
CA ILE A 115 -11.76 7.17 2.66
C ILE A 115 -12.79 6.50 3.55
N LEU A 116 -13.84 5.94 2.94
CA LEU A 116 -14.90 5.21 3.63
C LEU A 116 -14.66 3.72 3.44
N VAL A 117 -14.20 3.06 4.50
CA VAL A 117 -13.94 1.61 4.49
C VAL A 117 -15.26 0.86 4.50
N SER A 118 -15.46 -0.07 3.56
CA SER A 118 -16.72 -0.78 3.35
C SER A 118 -16.66 -2.28 3.67
N GLY A 119 -15.48 -2.92 3.59
CA GLY A 119 -15.37 -4.34 3.83
C GLY A 119 -13.96 -4.88 3.63
N TYR A 120 -13.85 -6.21 3.67
CA TYR A 120 -12.60 -6.92 3.37
C TYR A 120 -12.85 -8.25 2.69
N LYS A 121 -11.82 -8.76 2.01
CA LYS A 121 -11.75 -10.12 1.46
C LYS A 121 -10.40 -10.74 1.79
N LEU A 122 -10.42 -12.00 2.18
CA LEU A 122 -9.18 -12.77 2.37
C LEU A 122 -8.74 -13.36 1.05
N GLY A 123 -7.47 -13.19 0.73
CA GLY A 123 -6.87 -13.70 -0.50
C GLY A 123 -5.90 -14.85 -0.26
N LYS A 124 -5.36 -15.38 -1.34
CA LYS A 124 -4.30 -16.39 -1.27
C LYS A 124 -3.01 -15.78 -0.69
N ARG A 125 -2.12 -16.64 -0.14
CA ARG A 125 -0.79 -16.24 0.36
C ARG A 125 -0.82 -15.18 1.47
N LYS A 126 -1.82 -15.22 2.35
CA LYS A 126 -2.01 -14.26 3.46
C LYS A 126 -2.27 -12.81 3.03
N PHE A 127 -2.62 -12.56 1.77
CA PHE A 127 -3.09 -11.23 1.38
C PHE A 127 -4.48 -10.97 1.94
N ILE A 128 -4.69 -9.74 2.39
CA ILE A 128 -5.99 -9.24 2.80
C ILE A 128 -6.29 -8.04 1.92
N PHE A 129 -7.49 -8.01 1.36
CA PHE A 129 -7.97 -6.91 0.54
C PHE A 129 -9.01 -6.15 1.34
N VAL A 130 -8.71 -4.91 1.71
CA VAL A 130 -9.67 -4.02 2.35
C VAL A 130 -10.28 -3.13 1.29
N GLU A 131 -11.59 -3.11 1.21
CA GLU A 131 -12.37 -2.34 0.23
C GLU A 131 -12.79 -1.00 0.85
N SER A 132 -12.69 0.06 0.08
CA SER A 132 -13.09 1.40 0.48
C SER A 132 -13.53 2.23 -0.73
N LYS A 133 -14.17 3.36 -0.45
CA LYS A 133 -14.47 4.41 -1.42
C LYS A 133 -13.74 5.69 -1.04
N LEU A 134 -13.10 6.30 -2.01
CA LEU A 134 -12.63 7.67 -1.91
C LEU A 134 -13.76 8.58 -2.34
N THR A 135 -14.24 9.41 -1.43
CA THR A 135 -15.37 10.33 -1.64
C THR A 135 -14.88 11.77 -1.63
N ASP A 136 -15.45 12.61 -2.50
CA ASP A 136 -15.18 14.04 -2.53
C ASP A 136 -16.48 14.79 -2.26
N PRO A 137 -16.57 15.58 -1.16
CA PRO A 137 -17.77 16.35 -0.85
C PRO A 137 -18.21 17.30 -1.96
N ASN A 138 -17.27 17.76 -2.78
CA ASN A 138 -17.52 18.67 -3.89
C ASN A 138 -17.94 17.94 -5.19
N LYS A 139 -17.84 16.59 -5.21
CA LYS A 139 -18.18 15.75 -6.36
C LYS A 139 -18.95 14.50 -5.91
N PRO A 140 -20.19 14.64 -5.42
CA PRO A 140 -20.91 13.54 -4.76
C PRO A 140 -21.23 12.33 -5.66
N LYS A 141 -21.09 12.44 -6.98
CA LYS A 141 -21.27 11.33 -7.94
C LYS A 141 -19.95 10.74 -8.45
N GLY A 142 -18.81 11.16 -7.87
CA GLY A 142 -17.46 10.79 -8.32
C GLY A 142 -16.72 9.84 -7.38
N ASP A 143 -17.45 9.02 -6.61
CA ASP A 143 -16.81 8.03 -5.71
C ASP A 143 -15.88 7.10 -6.48
N ILE A 144 -14.66 6.94 -5.99
CA ILE A 144 -13.65 6.06 -6.59
C ILE A 144 -13.46 4.85 -5.68
N ASN A 145 -13.60 3.64 -6.24
CA ASN A 145 -13.31 2.42 -5.52
C ASN A 145 -11.81 2.27 -5.30
N VAL A 146 -11.42 2.04 -4.07
CA VAL A 146 -10.03 1.80 -3.67
C VAL A 146 -9.95 0.49 -2.90
N VAL A 147 -9.06 -0.40 -3.34
CA VAL A 147 -8.77 -1.66 -2.65
C VAL A 147 -7.33 -1.63 -2.16
N TRP A 148 -7.16 -1.81 -0.87
CA TRP A 148 -5.87 -1.88 -0.20
C TRP A 148 -5.46 -3.34 -0.09
N ARG A 149 -4.29 -3.70 -0.62
CA ARG A 149 -3.72 -5.02 -0.44
C ARG A 149 -2.76 -5.00 0.74
N LEU A 150 -3.06 -5.78 1.76
CA LEU A 150 -2.29 -5.84 3.00
C LEU A 150 -1.65 -7.22 3.20
N VAL A 151 -0.60 -7.23 4.00
CA VAL A 151 -0.01 -8.44 4.59
C VAL A 151 0.13 -8.25 6.10
N PRO A 152 -0.06 -9.31 6.91
CA PRO A 152 0.27 -9.28 8.33
C PRO A 152 1.76 -9.04 8.54
N LYS A 153 2.12 -8.21 9.50
CA LYS A 153 3.50 -7.91 9.88
C LYS A 153 3.62 -7.74 11.39
N GLY A 154 4.15 -8.75 12.09
CA GLY A 154 4.10 -8.78 13.55
C GLY A 154 2.66 -8.73 14.06
N ASN A 155 2.37 -7.82 14.97
CA ASN A 155 1.03 -7.59 15.52
C ASN A 155 0.21 -6.56 14.75
N SER A 156 0.65 -6.16 13.55
CA SER A 156 0.01 -5.15 12.72
C SER A 156 -0.05 -5.59 11.26
N PHE A 157 -0.28 -4.64 10.35
CA PHE A 157 -0.35 -4.87 8.92
C PHE A 157 0.58 -3.92 8.18
N LYS A 158 0.92 -4.29 6.93
CA LYS A 158 1.56 -3.40 5.98
C LYS A 158 0.81 -3.43 4.66
N ILE A 159 0.58 -2.25 4.09
CA ILE A 159 0.05 -2.10 2.73
C ILE A 159 1.18 -2.41 1.75
N VAL A 160 0.89 -3.27 0.78
CA VAL A 160 1.83 -3.68 -0.26
C VAL A 160 1.36 -3.32 -1.68
N ASP A 161 0.13 -2.87 -1.83
CA ASP A 161 -0.41 -2.34 -3.08
C ASP A 161 -1.70 -1.54 -2.82
N VAL A 162 -1.99 -0.58 -3.68
CA VAL A 162 -3.26 0.14 -3.73
C VAL A 162 -3.84 -0.01 -5.13
N VAL A 163 -5.07 -0.48 -5.21
CA VAL A 163 -5.81 -0.63 -6.47
C VAL A 163 -6.85 0.47 -6.53
N ILE A 164 -6.74 1.37 -7.49
CA ILE A 164 -7.64 2.54 -7.66
C ILE A 164 -8.42 2.34 -8.95
N ALA A 165 -9.73 2.35 -8.87
CA ALA A 165 -10.63 2.10 -10.01
C ALA A 165 -10.25 0.83 -10.80
N GLY A 166 -9.85 -0.25 -10.11
CA GLY A 166 -9.43 -1.51 -10.71
C GLY A 166 -7.98 -1.57 -11.18
N ILE A 167 -7.21 -0.49 -11.10
CA ILE A 167 -5.82 -0.41 -11.57
C ILE A 167 -4.86 -0.50 -10.37
N SER A 168 -4.02 -1.53 -10.34
CA SER A 168 -2.98 -1.70 -9.31
C SER A 168 -1.83 -0.72 -9.53
N MET A 169 -1.54 0.10 -8.54
CA MET A 169 -0.45 1.08 -8.60
C MET A 169 0.92 0.38 -8.66
N ALA A 170 1.12 -0.70 -7.91
CA ALA A 170 2.37 -1.44 -7.94
C ALA A 170 2.62 -2.13 -9.28
N ILE A 171 1.58 -2.68 -9.94
CA ILE A 171 1.71 -3.29 -11.28
C ILE A 171 1.98 -2.22 -12.33
N THR A 172 1.28 -1.09 -12.29
CA THR A 172 1.51 0.03 -13.21
C THR A 172 2.96 0.51 -13.12
N GLN A 173 3.44 0.79 -11.92
CA GLN A 173 4.82 1.23 -11.70
C GLN A 173 5.85 0.18 -12.15
N ARG A 174 5.55 -1.12 -11.95
CA ARG A 174 6.40 -2.21 -12.43
C ARG A 174 6.50 -2.22 -13.95
N ASN A 175 5.40 -1.99 -14.66
CA ASN A 175 5.40 -1.93 -16.12
C ASN A 175 6.22 -0.74 -16.62
N GLU A 176 6.11 0.43 -15.99
CA GLU A 176 6.89 1.62 -16.31
C GLU A 176 8.39 1.39 -16.11
N TYR A 177 8.81 0.86 -14.96
CA TYR A 177 10.22 0.59 -14.68
C TYR A 177 10.80 -0.49 -15.59
N SER A 178 10.00 -1.54 -15.86
CA SER A 178 10.40 -2.58 -16.81
C SER A 178 10.58 -2.02 -18.22
N ALA A 179 9.74 -1.09 -18.65
CA ALA A 179 9.85 -0.43 -19.95
C ALA A 179 11.11 0.44 -20.04
N VAL A 180 11.45 1.18 -18.97
CA VAL A 180 12.70 1.98 -18.91
C VAL A 180 13.92 1.06 -19.06
N ILE A 181 14.01 0.00 -18.26
CA ILE A 181 15.13 -0.94 -18.29
C ILE A 181 15.23 -1.62 -19.65
N LYS A 182 14.10 -2.11 -20.21
CA LYS A 182 14.06 -2.79 -21.50
C LYS A 182 14.55 -1.88 -22.65
N ARG A 183 14.09 -0.63 -22.71
CA ARG A 183 14.49 0.35 -23.74
C ARG A 183 15.97 0.71 -23.66
N ASN A 184 16.61 0.47 -22.53
CA ASN A 184 18.02 0.74 -22.29
C ASN A 184 18.88 -0.54 -22.20
N ASN A 185 18.57 -1.57 -22.99
CA ASN A 185 19.33 -2.81 -23.11
C ASN A 185 19.51 -3.55 -21.75
N GLY A 186 18.53 -3.50 -20.87
CA GLY A 186 18.56 -4.16 -19.56
C GLY A 186 19.40 -3.43 -18.50
N ARG A 187 19.92 -2.23 -18.78
CA ARG A 187 20.75 -1.47 -17.84
C ARG A 187 19.96 -0.96 -16.65
N PHE A 188 20.34 -1.41 -15.45
CA PHE A 188 19.74 -0.97 -14.20
C PHE A 188 20.01 0.53 -13.92
N ASP A 189 21.21 1.01 -14.27
CA ASP A 189 21.61 2.41 -14.09
C ASP A 189 20.73 3.39 -14.86
N ALA A 190 20.17 2.99 -15.99
CA ALA A 190 19.22 3.81 -16.74
C ALA A 190 17.92 4.05 -15.95
N LEU A 191 17.49 3.09 -15.12
CA LEU A 191 16.38 3.31 -14.21
C LEU A 191 16.76 4.30 -13.12
N LEU A 192 17.93 4.15 -12.50
CA LEU A 192 18.41 5.06 -11.45
C LEU A 192 18.49 6.50 -11.97
N GLU A 193 19.02 6.69 -13.18
CA GLU A 193 19.09 7.99 -13.86
C GLU A 193 17.69 8.58 -14.10
N ALA A 194 16.75 7.79 -14.63
CA ALA A 194 15.38 8.23 -14.85
C ALA A 194 14.70 8.64 -13.53
N MET A 195 14.94 7.90 -12.43
CA MET A 195 14.41 8.23 -11.12
C MET A 195 15.01 9.54 -10.56
N ARG A 196 16.33 9.76 -10.68
CA ARG A 196 16.97 11.02 -10.27
C ARG A 196 16.39 12.21 -11.04
N ASN A 197 16.23 12.08 -12.35
CA ASN A 197 15.66 13.12 -13.20
C ASN A 197 14.20 13.43 -12.82
N GLN A 198 13.42 12.42 -12.47
CA GLN A 198 12.05 12.60 -11.99
C GLN A 198 12.01 13.33 -10.64
N ILE A 199 12.88 12.96 -9.69
CA ILE A 199 13.01 13.65 -8.39
C ILE A 199 13.33 15.13 -8.60
N THR A 200 14.28 15.44 -9.47
CA THR A 200 14.65 16.84 -9.79
C THR A 200 13.45 17.61 -10.33
N LYS A 201 12.70 17.02 -11.27
CA LYS A 201 11.47 17.65 -11.82
C LYS A 201 10.41 17.88 -10.74
N LEU A 202 10.19 16.92 -9.85
CA LEU A 202 9.20 17.06 -8.79
C LEU A 202 9.59 18.14 -7.77
N ARG A 203 10.88 18.28 -7.44
CA ARG A 203 11.39 19.34 -6.55
C ARG A 203 11.25 20.74 -7.15
N ASN A 204 11.49 20.88 -8.45
CA ASN A 204 11.37 22.17 -9.14
C ASN A 204 9.91 22.62 -9.32
N ASN A 205 8.95 21.71 -9.20
CA ASN A 205 7.50 21.96 -9.31
C ASN A 205 6.79 22.00 -7.94
N SER A 206 7.52 21.96 -6.85
CA SER A 206 7.02 22.01 -5.47
C SER A 206 7.29 23.33 -4.84
#